data_a55299faf3176be04a7a475de4f316f1
#
_entry.id   a55299faf3176be04a7a475de4f316f1
#
_cell.length_a   1.000
_cell.length_b   1.000
_cell.length_c   1.000
_cell.angle_alpha   90.00
_cell.angle_beta   90.00
_cell.angle_gamma   90.00
#
_symmetry.space_group_name_H-M   'P 1'
#
loop_
_entity.id
_entity.type
_entity.pdbx_description
1 polymer ?
#
loop_
_entity_poly.entity_id
_entity_poly.type
_entity_poly.pdbx_seq_one_letter_code
_entity_poly.pdbx_strand_id
1 'polypeptide(L)'
;LSRGLGDVYKRQLYYMALPLIVMTFTSLGGMTRYVRASMSEALSLDCIRTARAKGLKEKTVIYSHAFRNALIPIITLVIGWFIGIFSGSVVVENIFGLNGVGKLYIASLNDKDFEVVLLLQMFYVIISLLGNLVIDIAYGIADPRVRVNK
;
A
#
# COMPACT_ATOMS: atom_id res chain seq x y z
N LEU A 1 -6.45 36.33 -12.39
CA LEU A 1 -5.81 35.41 -11.44
C LEU A 1 -6.32 33.95 -11.56
N SER A 2 -7.62 33.71 -11.77
CA SER A 2 -8.20 32.35 -11.83
C SER A 2 -7.85 31.56 -13.11
N ARG A 3 -7.62 32.19 -14.24
CA ARG A 3 -7.22 31.52 -15.50
C ARG A 3 -5.78 31.00 -15.43
N GLY A 4 -4.85 31.69 -14.77
CA GLY A 4 -3.46 31.28 -14.66
C GLY A 4 -3.27 30.05 -13.75
N LEU A 5 -4.05 29.91 -12.69
CA LEU A 5 -4.01 28.76 -11.80
C LEU A 5 -4.45 27.47 -12.52
N GLY A 6 -5.52 27.52 -13.32
CA GLY A 6 -5.98 26.37 -14.09
C GLY A 6 -4.96 25.83 -15.08
N ASP A 7 -4.19 26.70 -15.72
CA ASP A 7 -3.15 26.31 -16.67
C ASP A 7 -1.90 25.71 -15.96
N VAL A 8 -1.57 26.20 -14.78
CA VAL A 8 -0.50 25.64 -13.95
C VAL A 8 -0.84 24.21 -13.51
N TYR A 9 -2.07 23.98 -13.02
CA TYR A 9 -2.52 22.63 -12.62
C TYR A 9 -2.56 21.65 -13.80
N LYS A 10 -3.01 22.09 -14.98
CA LYS A 10 -3.03 21.25 -16.19
C LYS A 10 -1.62 20.83 -16.61
N ARG A 11 -0.66 21.77 -16.59
CA ARG A 11 0.75 21.45 -16.89
C ARG A 11 1.33 20.51 -15.84
N GLN A 12 1.08 20.73 -14.56
CA GLN A 12 1.53 19.85 -13.48
C GLN A 12 1.00 18.44 -13.65
N LEU A 13 -0.31 18.26 -13.93
CA LEU A 13 -0.90 16.95 -14.21
C LEU A 13 -0.27 16.27 -15.42
N TYR A 14 0.01 17.01 -16.47
CA TYR A 14 0.67 16.46 -17.66
C TYR A 14 2.07 15.91 -17.36
N TYR A 15 2.89 16.66 -16.63
CA TYR A 15 4.23 16.22 -16.24
C TYR A 15 4.22 15.09 -15.20
N MET A 16 3.19 15.02 -14.36
CA MET A 16 3.05 13.93 -13.38
C MET A 16 2.42 12.65 -13.97
N ALA A 17 1.82 12.71 -15.14
CA ALA A 17 1.15 11.57 -15.75
C ALA A 17 2.12 10.39 -15.97
N LEU A 18 3.31 10.63 -16.50
CA LEU A 18 4.29 9.60 -16.79
C LEU A 18 4.84 8.93 -15.52
N PRO A 19 5.30 9.66 -14.48
CA PRO A 19 5.66 9.08 -13.19
C PRO A 19 4.55 8.24 -12.58
N LEU A 20 3.31 8.73 -12.60
CA LEU A 20 2.16 8.00 -12.05
C LEU A 20 1.89 6.69 -12.79
N ILE A 21 1.96 6.71 -14.13
CA ILE A 21 1.80 5.51 -14.95
C ILE A 21 2.87 4.48 -14.59
N VAL A 22 4.14 4.88 -14.54
CA VAL A 22 5.26 3.98 -14.22
C VAL A 22 5.06 3.35 -12.83
N MET A 23 4.78 4.16 -11.81
CA MET A 23 4.56 3.68 -10.44
C MET A 23 3.35 2.73 -10.36
N THR A 24 2.26 3.06 -11.04
CA THR A 24 1.04 2.25 -11.06
C THR A 24 1.30 0.87 -11.69
N PHE A 25 1.94 0.82 -12.85
CA PHE A 25 2.23 -0.45 -13.52
C PHE A 25 3.17 -1.33 -12.71
N THR A 26 4.21 -0.75 -12.11
CA THR A 26 5.14 -1.49 -11.25
C THR A 26 4.43 -2.08 -10.03
N SER A 27 3.55 -1.30 -9.40
CA SER A 27 2.79 -1.73 -8.23
C SER A 27 1.74 -2.79 -8.55
N LEU A 28 1.00 -2.64 -9.67
CA LEU A 28 -0.04 -3.58 -10.09
C LEU A 28 0.49 -4.99 -10.30
N GLY A 29 1.69 -5.14 -10.90
CA GLY A 29 2.30 -6.45 -11.13
C GLY A 29 2.57 -7.21 -9.83
N GLY A 30 3.06 -6.53 -8.80
CA GLY A 30 3.28 -7.09 -7.47
C GLY A 30 1.97 -7.47 -6.78
N MET A 31 1.01 -6.55 -6.76
CA MET A 31 -0.31 -6.76 -6.15
C MET A 31 -1.06 -7.93 -6.76
N THR A 32 -1.10 -8.01 -8.07
CA THR A 32 -1.82 -9.09 -8.78
C THR A 32 -1.27 -10.47 -8.38
N ARG A 33 0.06 -10.62 -8.32
CA ARG A 33 0.69 -11.87 -7.88
C ARG A 33 0.37 -12.19 -6.44
N TYR A 34 0.40 -11.21 -5.55
CA TYR A 34 0.10 -11.40 -4.14
C TYR A 34 -1.36 -11.78 -3.90
N VAL A 35 -2.30 -11.07 -4.51
CA VAL A 35 -3.75 -11.37 -4.43
C VAL A 35 -4.03 -12.78 -4.96
N ARG A 36 -3.41 -13.17 -6.09
CA ARG A 36 -3.54 -14.52 -6.63
C ARG A 36 -3.04 -15.57 -5.65
N ALA A 37 -1.88 -15.37 -5.03
CA ALA A 37 -1.33 -16.30 -4.05
C ALA A 37 -2.25 -16.44 -2.82
N SER A 38 -2.68 -15.33 -2.24
CA SER A 38 -3.60 -15.32 -1.10
C SER A 38 -4.94 -15.98 -1.40
N MET A 39 -5.49 -15.75 -2.60
CA MET A 39 -6.72 -16.42 -3.05
C MET A 39 -6.52 -17.92 -3.25
N SER A 40 -5.39 -18.35 -3.83
CA SER A 40 -5.08 -19.77 -4.01
C SER A 40 -4.94 -20.49 -2.68
N GLU A 41 -4.27 -19.86 -1.71
CA GLU A 41 -4.14 -20.36 -0.35
C GLU A 41 -5.51 -20.46 0.34
N ALA A 42 -6.32 -19.38 0.28
CA ALA A 42 -7.66 -19.37 0.87
C ALA A 42 -8.57 -20.46 0.28
N LEU A 43 -8.47 -20.77 -1.01
CA LEU A 43 -9.23 -21.81 -1.67
C LEU A 43 -8.83 -23.23 -1.25
N SER A 44 -7.63 -23.42 -0.71
CA SER A 44 -7.13 -24.71 -0.22
C SER A 44 -7.56 -25.03 1.21
N LEU A 45 -8.14 -24.07 1.94
CA LEU A 45 -8.56 -24.23 3.32
C LEU A 45 -9.68 -25.28 3.49
N ASP A 46 -9.67 -26.02 4.58
CA ASP A 46 -10.68 -27.04 4.89
C ASP A 46 -12.09 -26.49 5.03
N CYS A 47 -12.24 -25.22 5.42
CA CYS A 47 -13.54 -24.56 5.46
C CYS A 47 -14.19 -24.45 4.07
N ILE A 48 -13.39 -24.32 3.02
CA ILE A 48 -13.86 -24.30 1.62
C ILE A 48 -14.32 -25.69 1.18
N ARG A 49 -13.56 -26.74 1.54
CA ARG A 49 -13.95 -28.15 1.30
C ARG A 49 -15.29 -28.47 1.97
N THR A 50 -15.45 -28.06 3.23
CA THR A 50 -16.70 -28.24 3.99
C THR A 50 -17.86 -27.46 3.36
N ALA A 51 -17.65 -26.24 2.89
CA ALA A 51 -18.66 -25.43 2.23
C ALA A 51 -19.14 -26.08 0.91
N ARG A 52 -18.21 -26.64 0.11
CA ARG A 52 -18.55 -27.41 -1.09
C ARG A 52 -19.30 -28.69 -0.78
N ALA A 53 -18.89 -29.43 0.28
CA ALA A 53 -19.57 -30.65 0.72
C ALA A 53 -21.02 -30.39 1.17
N LYS A 54 -21.30 -29.19 1.70
CA LYS A 54 -22.66 -28.73 2.04
C LYS A 54 -23.52 -28.33 0.81
N GLY A 55 -22.99 -28.44 -0.40
CA GLY A 55 -23.72 -28.13 -1.63
C GLY A 55 -23.92 -26.63 -1.90
N LEU A 56 -23.11 -25.75 -1.29
CA LEU A 56 -23.20 -24.31 -1.56
C LEU A 56 -22.79 -24.00 -3.00
N LYS A 57 -23.42 -23.00 -3.60
CA LYS A 57 -23.08 -22.52 -4.94
C LYS A 57 -21.63 -22.04 -4.98
N GLU A 58 -20.87 -22.39 -6.03
CA GLU A 58 -19.44 -22.06 -6.15
C GLU A 58 -19.18 -20.55 -6.01
N LYS A 59 -20.05 -19.69 -6.53
CA LYS A 59 -19.96 -18.23 -6.31
C LYS A 59 -19.97 -17.86 -4.83
N THR A 60 -20.84 -18.47 -4.03
CA THR A 60 -20.92 -18.21 -2.59
C THR A 60 -19.66 -18.71 -1.88
N VAL A 61 -19.14 -19.87 -2.28
CA VAL A 61 -17.90 -20.43 -1.73
C VAL A 61 -16.74 -19.48 -2.00
N ILE A 62 -16.59 -19.00 -3.22
CA ILE A 62 -15.50 -18.09 -3.59
C ILE A 62 -15.63 -16.74 -2.90
N TYR A 63 -16.76 -16.03 -3.02
CA TYR A 63 -16.89 -14.66 -2.54
C TYR A 63 -17.12 -14.55 -1.04
N SER A 64 -17.89 -15.42 -0.43
CA SER A 64 -18.19 -15.33 1.01
C SER A 64 -17.20 -16.05 1.90
N HIS A 65 -16.59 -17.12 1.43
CA HIS A 65 -15.68 -17.93 2.25
C HIS A 65 -14.21 -17.72 1.87
N ALA A 66 -13.84 -17.94 0.59
CA ALA A 66 -12.44 -17.82 0.19
C ALA A 66 -11.96 -16.36 0.18
N PHE A 67 -12.68 -15.45 -0.48
CA PHE A 67 -12.30 -14.06 -0.61
C PHE A 67 -12.20 -13.36 0.75
N ARG A 68 -13.14 -13.62 1.66
CA ARG A 68 -13.10 -13.03 3.01
C ARG A 68 -11.83 -13.43 3.78
N ASN A 69 -11.40 -14.68 3.66
CA ASN A 69 -10.16 -15.14 4.29
C ASN A 69 -8.92 -14.59 3.59
N ALA A 70 -8.95 -14.45 2.26
CA ALA A 70 -7.86 -13.86 1.49
C ALA A 70 -7.72 -12.35 1.72
N LEU A 71 -8.78 -11.65 2.16
CA LEU A 71 -8.74 -10.21 2.43
C LEU A 71 -7.78 -9.84 3.57
N ILE A 72 -7.62 -10.69 4.58
CA ILE A 72 -6.78 -10.39 5.75
C ILE A 72 -5.36 -10.00 5.33
N PRO A 73 -4.59 -10.85 4.63
CA PRO A 73 -3.27 -10.48 4.15
C PRO A 73 -3.27 -9.38 3.09
N ILE A 74 -4.33 -9.26 2.29
CA ILE A 74 -4.47 -8.20 1.27
C ILE A 74 -4.63 -6.83 1.93
N ILE A 75 -5.43 -6.70 2.98
CA ILE A 75 -5.63 -5.45 3.73
C ILE A 75 -4.31 -4.94 4.28
N THR A 76 -3.50 -5.83 4.86
CA THR A 76 -2.17 -5.46 5.37
C THR A 76 -1.27 -4.88 4.29
N LEU A 77 -1.26 -5.52 3.12
CA LEU A 77 -0.47 -5.06 1.99
C LEU A 77 -0.95 -3.69 1.48
N VAL A 78 -2.26 -3.48 1.37
CA VAL A 78 -2.85 -2.20 0.97
C VAL A 78 -2.51 -1.09 1.96
N ILE A 79 -2.63 -1.35 3.27
CA ILE A 79 -2.26 -0.38 4.30
C ILE A 79 -0.76 -0.07 4.24
N GLY A 80 0.09 -1.09 4.09
CA GLY A 80 1.54 -0.92 3.92
C GLY A 80 1.90 -0.04 2.72
N TRP A 81 1.19 -0.19 1.60
CA TRP A 81 1.38 0.68 0.44
C TRP A 81 0.92 2.10 0.68
N PHE A 82 -0.21 2.28 1.37
CA PHE A 82 -0.69 3.60 1.72
C PHE A 82 0.31 4.36 2.59
N ILE A 83 0.93 3.67 3.54
CA ILE A 83 2.02 4.22 4.37
C ILE A 83 3.25 4.51 3.51
N GLY A 84 3.59 3.64 2.56
CA GLY A 84 4.70 3.81 1.63
C GLY A 84 4.60 5.07 0.75
N ILE A 85 3.39 5.61 0.53
CA ILE A 85 3.20 6.88 -0.19
C ILE A 85 3.95 8.03 0.52
N PHE A 86 3.94 8.05 1.85
CA PHE A 86 4.62 9.10 2.62
C PHE A 86 6.14 8.97 2.58
N SER A 87 6.67 7.79 2.31
CA SER A 87 8.11 7.57 2.17
C SER A 87 8.67 8.11 0.85
N GLY A 88 7.79 8.37 -0.13
CA GLY A 88 8.19 8.79 -1.46
C GLY A 88 8.94 7.70 -2.25
N SER A 89 9.29 8.01 -3.48
CA SER A 89 10.15 7.15 -4.30
C SER A 89 11.39 7.94 -4.74
N VAL A 90 12.47 7.78 -4.01
CA VAL A 90 13.76 8.45 -4.28
C VAL A 90 14.16 8.31 -5.76
N VAL A 91 14.01 7.11 -6.32
CA VAL A 91 14.40 6.83 -7.72
C VAL A 91 13.51 7.60 -8.70
N VAL A 92 12.19 7.52 -8.54
CA VAL A 92 11.25 8.21 -9.43
C VAL A 92 11.37 9.72 -9.28
N GLU A 93 11.48 10.22 -8.05
CA GLU A 93 11.63 11.65 -7.80
C GLU A 93 12.91 12.22 -8.42
N ASN A 94 14.03 11.50 -8.36
CA ASN A 94 15.27 11.91 -9.01
C ASN A 94 15.19 11.86 -10.54
N ILE A 95 14.67 10.77 -11.12
CA ILE A 95 14.58 10.59 -12.58
C ILE A 95 13.66 11.66 -13.19
N PHE A 96 12.52 11.92 -12.56
CA PHE A 96 11.52 12.87 -13.08
C PHE A 96 11.68 14.29 -12.54
N GLY A 97 12.72 14.56 -11.74
CA GLY A 97 12.99 15.88 -11.19
C GLY A 97 11.92 16.41 -10.23
N LEU A 98 11.14 15.52 -9.61
CA LEU A 98 10.08 15.89 -8.68
C LEU A 98 10.67 16.37 -7.36
N ASN A 99 10.11 17.44 -6.79
CA ASN A 99 10.53 17.95 -5.49
C ASN A 99 9.75 17.19 -4.39
N GLY A 100 10.18 15.99 -4.10
CA GLY A 100 9.62 15.13 -3.05
C GLY A 100 10.58 14.92 -1.88
N VAL A 101 10.11 14.19 -0.87
CA VAL A 101 10.85 13.91 0.36
C VAL A 101 12.06 13.02 0.10
N GLY A 102 11.96 12.09 -0.84
CA GLY A 102 13.07 11.22 -1.22
C GLY A 102 14.22 11.99 -1.89
N LYS A 103 13.90 12.97 -2.74
CA LYS A 103 14.91 13.85 -3.34
C LYS A 103 15.60 14.73 -2.28
N LEU A 104 14.82 15.26 -1.33
CA LEU A 104 15.36 16.04 -0.22
C LEU A 104 16.33 15.19 0.63
N TYR A 105 15.97 13.94 0.92
CA TYR A 105 16.81 13.01 1.66
C TYR A 105 18.16 12.78 0.98
N ILE A 106 18.17 12.54 -0.34
CA ILE A 106 19.43 12.36 -1.10
C ILE A 106 20.24 13.65 -1.17
N ALA A 107 19.60 14.79 -1.37
CA ALA A 107 20.29 16.09 -1.38
C ALA A 107 21.00 16.33 -0.03
N SER A 108 20.29 16.15 1.09
CA SER A 108 20.85 16.32 2.43
C SER A 108 22.00 15.36 2.74
N LEU A 109 21.94 14.12 2.22
CA LEU A 109 23.04 13.16 2.34
C LEU A 109 24.29 13.63 1.58
N ASN A 110 24.12 14.14 0.36
CA ASN A 110 25.23 14.64 -0.46
C ASN A 110 25.84 15.89 0.13
N ASP A 111 25.04 16.78 0.69
CA ASP A 111 25.45 18.02 1.35
C ASP A 111 26.00 17.77 2.77
N LYS A 112 25.94 16.52 3.26
CA LYS A 112 26.33 16.11 4.62
C LYS A 112 25.57 16.86 5.72
N ASP A 113 24.34 17.27 5.42
CA ASP A 113 23.43 17.90 6.37
C ASP A 113 22.75 16.82 7.21
N PHE A 114 23.46 16.38 8.26
CA PHE A 114 22.99 15.33 9.15
C PHE A 114 21.77 15.73 9.98
N GLU A 115 21.55 17.02 10.22
CA GLU A 115 20.38 17.50 10.97
C GLU A 115 19.09 17.23 10.18
N VAL A 116 19.08 17.56 8.90
CA VAL A 116 17.93 17.29 8.01
C VAL A 116 17.76 15.79 7.79
N VAL A 117 18.84 15.03 7.61
CA VAL A 117 18.78 13.57 7.47
C VAL A 117 18.13 12.92 8.70
N LEU A 118 18.55 13.31 9.91
CA LEU A 118 17.98 12.77 11.15
C LEU A 118 16.50 13.15 11.31
N LEU A 119 16.13 14.39 10.99
CA LEU A 119 14.74 14.84 11.03
C LEU A 119 13.86 14.02 10.10
N LEU A 120 14.30 13.80 8.86
CA LEU A 120 13.58 12.97 7.90
C LEU A 120 13.49 11.51 8.36
N GLN A 121 14.55 10.97 8.94
CA GLN A 121 14.55 9.61 9.48
C GLN A 121 13.57 9.47 10.65
N MET A 122 13.51 10.45 11.57
CA MET A 122 12.52 10.47 12.63
C MET A 122 11.08 10.51 12.07
N PHE A 123 10.84 11.33 11.06
CA PHE A 123 9.55 11.40 10.37
C PHE A 123 9.13 10.04 9.79
N TYR A 124 10.03 9.35 9.11
CA TYR A 124 9.76 8.02 8.56
C TYR A 124 9.48 6.98 9.65
N VAL A 125 10.22 7.02 10.75
CA VAL A 125 9.99 6.12 11.90
C VAL A 125 8.61 6.35 12.50
N ILE A 126 8.21 7.60 12.71
CA ILE A 126 6.89 7.95 13.27
C ILE A 126 5.78 7.44 12.35
N ILE A 127 5.86 7.70 11.04
CA ILE A 127 4.87 7.22 10.07
C ILE A 127 4.81 5.70 10.06
N SER A 128 5.96 5.02 10.10
CA SER A 128 6.02 3.56 10.12
C SER A 128 5.36 2.98 11.38
N LEU A 129 5.61 3.57 12.55
CA LEU A 129 4.98 3.15 13.80
C LEU A 129 3.45 3.35 13.79
N LEU A 130 3.00 4.52 13.33
CA LEU A 130 1.56 4.79 13.17
C LEU A 130 0.93 3.82 12.17
N GLY A 131 1.64 3.51 11.10
CA GLY A 131 1.19 2.56 10.11
C GLY A 131 1.05 1.14 10.65
N ASN A 132 2.02 0.66 11.41
CA ASN A 132 1.93 -0.63 12.07
C ASN A 132 0.75 -0.68 13.05
N LEU A 133 0.52 0.40 13.82
CA LEU A 133 -0.64 0.49 14.68
C LEU A 133 -1.96 0.37 13.91
N VAL A 134 -2.08 1.03 12.77
CA VAL A 134 -3.27 0.92 11.89
C VAL A 134 -3.44 -0.50 11.36
N ILE A 135 -2.35 -1.16 10.98
CA ILE A 135 -2.35 -2.56 10.55
C ILE A 135 -2.85 -3.47 11.68
N ASP A 136 -2.35 -3.31 12.89
CA ASP A 136 -2.75 -4.12 14.04
C ASP A 136 -4.23 -3.93 14.40
N ILE A 137 -4.73 -2.70 14.33
CA ILE A 137 -6.16 -2.40 14.50
C ILE A 137 -6.98 -3.05 13.37
N ALA A 138 -6.53 -2.96 12.13
CA ALA A 138 -7.20 -3.57 11.01
C ALA A 138 -7.27 -5.11 11.13
N TYR A 139 -6.21 -5.75 11.62
CA TYR A 139 -6.23 -7.17 11.95
C TYR A 139 -7.26 -7.51 13.03
N GLY A 140 -7.29 -6.74 14.12
CA GLY A 140 -8.25 -6.95 15.19
C GLY A 140 -9.72 -6.83 14.74
N ILE A 141 -9.98 -6.02 13.70
CA ILE A 141 -11.32 -5.88 13.11
C ILE A 141 -11.60 -6.99 12.09
N ALA A 142 -10.62 -7.34 11.26
CA ALA A 142 -10.79 -8.30 10.17
C ALA A 142 -10.85 -9.75 10.67
N ASP A 143 -10.08 -10.09 11.71
CA ASP A 143 -10.07 -11.42 12.32
C ASP A 143 -10.54 -11.39 13.77
N PRO A 144 -11.81 -11.71 14.05
CA PRO A 144 -12.34 -11.77 15.42
C PRO A 144 -11.67 -12.84 16.30
N ARG A 145 -10.88 -13.76 15.71
CA ARG A 145 -10.13 -14.78 16.47
C ARG A 145 -8.90 -14.23 17.17
N VAL A 146 -8.39 -13.08 16.72
CA VAL A 146 -7.25 -12.35 17.33
C VAL A 146 -7.70 -11.51 18.54
N ARG A 147 -9.00 -11.44 18.83
CA ARG A 147 -9.46 -10.85 20.10
C ARG A 147 -8.89 -11.69 21.24
N VAL A 148 -7.79 -11.18 21.81
CA VAL A 148 -7.17 -11.71 23.01
C VAL A 148 -8.26 -11.88 24.05
N ASN A 149 -8.55 -13.13 24.43
CA ASN A 149 -9.37 -13.42 25.58
C ASN A 149 -8.73 -12.74 26.78
N LYS A 150 -9.43 -11.74 27.33
CA LYS A 150 -9.20 -11.30 28.69
C LYS A 150 -9.75 -12.35 29.63
#